data_04e3f285cabbb04c973526fd5fcdd5a7
#
_entry.id   04e3f285cabbb04c973526fd5fcdd5a7
#
_cell.length_a   1.000
_cell.length_b   1.000
_cell.length_c   1.000
_cell.angle_alpha   90.00
_cell.angle_beta   90.00
_cell.angle_gamma   90.00
#
_symmetry.space_group_name_H-M   'P 1'
#
loop_
_entity.id
_entity.type
_entity.pdbx_description
1 polymer ?
#
loop_
_entity_poly.entity_id
_entity_poly.type
_entity_poly.pdbx_seq_one_letter_code
_entity_poly.pdbx_strand_id
1 'polypeptide(L)'
;VNDVYINKKKVCGILAEGIIDTKLGKISNVVLGIGINLFEPKTGFPEEISNIATSLFGKNVENPESVKYQFVGKLLENLEKNLDSQVENQVMEEYKSRSLVLDETVTVIDSQNQFSAFVRDITKKGHLVVEFTKDGQLETKEILSGEVSLRI
;
A
#
# COMPACT_ATOMS: atom_id res chain seq x y z
N VAL A 1 0.55 -2.60 3.60
CA VAL A 1 0.67 -1.14 3.60
C VAL A 1 1.17 -0.60 2.26
N ASN A 2 1.91 -1.37 1.50
CA ASN A 2 2.45 -0.98 0.19
C ASN A 2 1.60 -1.46 -0.99
N ASP A 3 0.39 -1.91 -0.72
CA ASP A 3 -0.49 -2.52 -1.70
C ASP A 3 -1.73 -1.66 -1.93
N VAL A 4 -2.17 -1.60 -3.18
CA VAL A 4 -3.43 -0.94 -3.57
C VAL A 4 -4.46 -2.00 -3.93
N TYR A 5 -5.67 -1.83 -3.45
CA TYR A 5 -6.76 -2.77 -3.60
C TYR A 5 -7.95 -2.15 -4.33
N ILE A 6 -8.67 -2.98 -5.09
CA ILE A 6 -9.98 -2.69 -5.64
C ILE A 6 -10.90 -3.85 -5.24
N ASN A 7 -12.02 -3.56 -4.58
CA ASN A 7 -12.97 -4.57 -4.11
C ASN A 7 -12.28 -5.70 -3.30
N LYS A 8 -11.39 -5.32 -2.38
CA LYS A 8 -10.59 -6.23 -1.53
C LYS A 8 -9.62 -7.15 -2.29
N LYS A 9 -9.38 -6.91 -3.59
CA LYS A 9 -8.38 -7.63 -4.39
C LYS A 9 -7.22 -6.70 -4.74
N LYS A 10 -6.00 -7.20 -4.61
CA LYS A 10 -4.78 -6.45 -4.90
C LYS A 10 -4.66 -6.15 -6.39
N VAL A 11 -4.45 -4.88 -6.72
CA VAL A 11 -4.23 -4.39 -8.07
C VAL A 11 -2.82 -3.85 -8.28
N CYS A 12 -2.17 -3.40 -7.21
CA CYS A 12 -0.83 -2.81 -7.29
C CYS A 12 -0.03 -3.12 -6.03
N GLY A 13 1.28 -3.27 -6.18
CA GLY A 13 2.25 -3.30 -5.11
C GLY A 13 3.30 -2.21 -5.30
N ILE A 14 3.74 -1.58 -4.22
CA ILE A 14 4.71 -0.49 -4.22
C ILE A 14 5.89 -0.90 -3.34
N LEU A 15 7.10 -0.69 -3.85
CA LEU A 15 8.35 -0.90 -3.12
C LEU A 15 9.18 0.37 -3.17
N ALA A 16 9.59 0.88 -2.02
CA ALA A 16 10.49 2.02 -1.91
C ALA A 16 11.82 1.57 -1.29
N GLU A 17 12.92 1.84 -1.97
CA GLU A 17 14.27 1.48 -1.53
C GLU A 17 15.13 2.73 -1.42
N GLY A 18 15.65 2.99 -0.21
CA GLY A 18 16.54 4.12 0.06
C GLY A 18 17.99 3.78 -0.28
N ILE A 19 18.66 4.64 -1.03
CA ILE A 19 20.11 4.57 -1.29
C ILE A 19 20.81 5.44 -0.26
N ILE A 20 21.68 4.84 0.56
CA ILE A 20 22.41 5.54 1.62
C ILE A 20 23.74 6.05 1.06
N ASP A 21 24.00 7.36 1.21
CA ASP A 21 25.33 7.90 1.05
C ASP A 21 26.18 7.49 2.26
N THR A 22 27.13 6.59 2.03
CA THR A 22 27.99 6.04 3.09
C THR A 22 28.92 7.06 3.74
N LYS A 23 29.20 8.21 3.06
CA LYS A 23 30.02 9.30 3.61
C LYS A 23 29.22 10.21 4.54
N LEU A 24 27.96 10.42 4.21
CA LEU A 24 27.07 11.32 4.95
C LEU A 24 26.17 10.59 5.95
N GLY A 25 26.05 9.26 5.86
CA GLY A 25 25.15 8.45 6.66
C GLY A 25 23.65 8.80 6.46
N LYS A 26 23.31 9.36 5.31
CA LYS A 26 21.95 9.82 5.00
C LYS A 26 21.44 9.18 3.72
N ILE A 27 20.12 9.05 3.61
CA ILE A 27 19.48 8.66 2.34
C ILE A 27 19.73 9.76 1.33
N SER A 28 20.40 9.41 0.21
CA SER A 28 20.68 10.33 -0.91
C SER A 28 19.59 10.28 -1.96
N ASN A 29 19.05 9.10 -2.21
CA ASN A 29 18.05 8.87 -3.25
C ASN A 29 17.07 7.79 -2.78
N VAL A 30 15.88 7.78 -3.36
CA VAL A 30 14.89 6.73 -3.19
C VAL A 30 14.53 6.18 -4.56
N VAL A 31 14.56 4.85 -4.69
CA VAL A 31 14.05 4.15 -5.87
C VAL A 31 12.65 3.66 -5.55
N LEU A 32 11.68 4.02 -6.38
CA LEU A 32 10.29 3.61 -6.23
C LEU A 32 9.93 2.59 -7.31
N GLY A 33 9.70 1.34 -6.91
CA GLY A 33 9.16 0.29 -7.75
C GLY A 33 7.63 0.24 -7.63
N ILE A 34 6.90 0.33 -8.74
CA ILE A 34 5.44 0.27 -8.76
C ILE A 34 5.01 -0.83 -9.72
N GLY A 35 4.50 -1.95 -9.17
CA GLY A 35 3.97 -3.08 -9.93
C GLY A 35 2.45 -3.01 -10.03
N ILE A 36 1.90 -2.86 -11.25
CA ILE A 36 0.47 -2.67 -11.46
C ILE A 36 -0.08 -3.76 -12.37
N ASN A 37 -1.15 -4.42 -11.93
CA ASN A 37 -1.97 -5.28 -12.78
C ASN A 37 -2.86 -4.38 -13.64
N LEU A 38 -2.33 -3.88 -14.75
CA LEU A 38 -3.06 -2.94 -15.60
C LEU A 38 -4.19 -3.63 -16.36
N PHE A 39 -3.89 -4.77 -16.99
CA PHE A 39 -4.84 -5.58 -17.74
C PHE A 39 -4.97 -6.98 -17.14
N GLU A 40 -6.16 -7.55 -17.23
CA GLU A 40 -6.35 -8.93 -16.86
C GLU A 40 -5.61 -9.85 -17.85
N PRO A 41 -4.81 -10.84 -17.37
CA PRO A 41 -4.16 -11.80 -18.25
C PRO A 41 -5.18 -12.54 -19.14
N LYS A 42 -4.81 -12.86 -20.39
CA LYS A 42 -5.70 -13.57 -21.32
C LYS A 42 -6.23 -14.89 -20.76
N THR A 43 -5.38 -15.60 -20.00
CA THR A 43 -5.71 -16.86 -19.31
C THR A 43 -6.41 -16.67 -17.98
N GLY A 44 -6.61 -15.41 -17.52
CA GLY A 44 -6.99 -15.09 -16.16
C GLY A 44 -5.78 -15.10 -15.20
N PHE A 45 -6.01 -14.74 -13.95
CA PHE A 45 -5.00 -14.92 -12.90
C PHE A 45 -4.85 -16.41 -12.54
N PRO A 46 -3.64 -16.88 -12.15
CA PRO A 46 -3.46 -18.22 -11.60
C PRO A 46 -4.44 -18.53 -10.47
N GLU A 47 -4.86 -19.78 -10.33
CA GLU A 47 -5.89 -20.19 -9.38
C GLU A 47 -5.53 -19.77 -7.94
N GLU A 48 -4.26 -19.87 -7.57
CA GLU A 48 -3.74 -19.53 -6.23
C GLU A 48 -3.95 -18.06 -5.85
N ILE A 49 -4.03 -17.15 -6.83
CA ILE A 49 -4.19 -15.71 -6.60
C ILE A 49 -5.48 -15.12 -7.18
N SER A 50 -6.30 -15.91 -7.87
CA SER A 50 -7.52 -15.44 -8.55
C SER A 50 -8.54 -14.79 -7.61
N ASN A 51 -8.53 -15.20 -6.35
CA ASN A 51 -9.41 -14.65 -5.30
C ASN A 51 -8.86 -13.40 -4.63
N ILE A 52 -7.55 -13.13 -4.74
CA ILE A 52 -6.86 -12.04 -4.04
C ILE A 52 -6.24 -10.99 -4.97
N ALA A 53 -6.17 -11.27 -6.27
CA ALA A 53 -5.64 -10.33 -7.27
C ALA A 53 -6.74 -9.85 -8.23
N THR A 54 -6.55 -8.64 -8.75
CA THR A 54 -7.38 -8.04 -9.79
C THR A 54 -6.55 -7.12 -10.68
N SER A 55 -7.15 -6.58 -11.73
CA SER A 55 -6.55 -5.61 -12.64
C SER A 55 -7.44 -4.38 -12.80
N LEU A 56 -6.85 -3.26 -13.27
CA LEU A 56 -7.60 -2.03 -13.54
C LEU A 56 -8.55 -2.18 -14.71
N PHE A 57 -8.13 -2.90 -15.73
CA PHE A 57 -8.91 -3.15 -16.95
C PHE A 57 -9.08 -4.65 -17.20
N GLY A 58 -10.17 -5.03 -17.86
CA GLY A 58 -10.42 -6.41 -18.26
C GLY A 58 -9.50 -6.91 -19.37
N LYS A 59 -9.81 -8.11 -19.90
CA LYS A 59 -9.02 -8.81 -20.95
C LYS A 59 -9.08 -8.12 -22.32
N ASN A 60 -10.22 -7.53 -22.66
CA ASN A 60 -10.50 -7.03 -23.99
C ASN A 60 -10.47 -5.50 -24.00
N VAL A 61 -9.26 -4.95 -24.03
CA VAL A 61 -9.04 -3.49 -24.10
C VAL A 61 -8.67 -3.12 -25.53
N GLU A 62 -9.37 -2.17 -26.11
CA GLU A 62 -9.00 -1.59 -27.39
C GLU A 62 -7.74 -0.76 -27.22
N ASN A 63 -6.78 -0.91 -28.14
CA ASN A 63 -5.51 -0.19 -28.15
C ASN A 63 -4.76 -0.22 -26.80
N PRO A 64 -4.42 -1.39 -26.24
CA PRO A 64 -3.86 -1.54 -24.90
C PRO A 64 -2.54 -0.76 -24.70
N GLU A 65 -1.72 -0.61 -25.74
CA GLU A 65 -0.52 0.20 -25.67
C GLU A 65 -0.82 1.68 -25.44
N SER A 66 -1.82 2.24 -26.13
CA SER A 66 -2.26 3.62 -25.92
C SER A 66 -2.76 3.84 -24.48
N VAL A 67 -3.59 2.91 -23.99
CA VAL A 67 -4.09 2.96 -22.60
C VAL A 67 -2.94 2.90 -21.59
N LYS A 68 -1.97 2.04 -21.81
CA LYS A 68 -0.76 1.93 -20.97
C LYS A 68 0.03 3.24 -20.91
N TYR A 69 0.32 3.86 -22.05
CA TYR A 69 1.05 5.13 -22.07
C TYR A 69 0.28 6.27 -21.42
N GLN A 70 -1.02 6.36 -21.66
CA GLN A 70 -1.87 7.38 -21.02
C GLN A 70 -1.92 7.17 -19.49
N PHE A 71 -2.03 5.93 -19.05
CA PHE A 71 -2.02 5.59 -17.63
C PHE A 71 -0.69 5.98 -16.97
N VAL A 72 0.45 5.62 -17.57
CA VAL A 72 1.77 5.97 -17.03
C VAL A 72 1.96 7.48 -16.98
N GLY A 73 1.59 8.21 -18.05
CA GLY A 73 1.63 9.67 -18.05
C GLY A 73 0.83 10.28 -16.89
N LYS A 74 -0.41 9.80 -16.69
CA LYS A 74 -1.27 10.27 -15.62
C LYS A 74 -0.74 9.92 -14.21
N LEU A 75 -0.15 8.74 -14.07
CA LEU A 75 0.48 8.31 -12.83
C LEU A 75 1.65 9.24 -12.46
N LEU A 76 2.52 9.55 -13.41
CA LEU A 76 3.67 10.43 -13.20
C LEU A 76 3.24 11.86 -12.87
N GLU A 77 2.26 12.42 -13.59
CA GLU A 77 1.70 13.75 -13.28
C GLU A 77 1.14 13.81 -11.84
N ASN A 78 0.42 12.79 -11.41
CA ASN A 78 -0.14 12.75 -10.06
C ASN A 78 0.94 12.55 -9.01
N LEU A 79 1.96 11.72 -9.29
CA LEU A 79 3.08 11.51 -8.38
C LEU A 79 3.83 12.84 -8.17
N GLU A 80 4.16 13.57 -9.24
CA GLU A 80 4.83 14.87 -9.16
C GLU A 80 4.05 15.86 -8.31
N LYS A 81 2.74 15.98 -8.54
CA LYS A 81 1.87 16.86 -7.75
C LYS A 81 1.83 16.51 -6.26
N ASN A 82 1.86 15.23 -5.93
CA ASN A 82 1.75 14.76 -4.55
C ASN A 82 3.10 14.74 -3.80
N LEU A 83 4.22 14.95 -4.50
CA LEU A 83 5.53 15.12 -3.89
C LEU A 83 5.78 16.55 -3.36
N ASP A 84 4.90 17.51 -3.66
CA ASP A 84 4.98 18.84 -3.10
C ASP A 84 4.63 18.81 -1.60
N SER A 85 5.55 19.32 -0.78
CA SER A 85 5.37 19.41 0.68
C SER A 85 4.15 20.25 1.10
N GLN A 86 3.67 21.13 0.25
CA GLN A 86 2.48 21.96 0.53
C GLN A 86 1.18 21.13 0.57
N VAL A 87 1.15 19.97 -0.09
CA VAL A 87 -0.03 19.08 -0.13
C VAL A 87 0.07 17.87 0.80
N GLU A 88 1.13 17.76 1.60
CA GLU A 88 1.39 16.59 2.47
C GLU A 88 0.19 16.25 3.37
N ASN A 89 -0.41 17.23 4.02
CA ASN A 89 -1.59 17.01 4.85
C ASN A 89 -2.79 16.54 4.03
N GLN A 90 -3.00 17.08 2.83
CA GLN A 90 -4.10 16.68 1.95
C GLN A 90 -3.90 15.24 1.45
N VAL A 91 -2.67 14.88 1.09
CA VAL A 91 -2.30 13.51 0.70
C VAL A 91 -2.57 12.54 1.85
N MET A 92 -2.23 12.91 3.09
CA MET A 92 -2.47 12.07 4.25
C MET A 92 -3.96 11.90 4.56
N GLU A 93 -4.75 12.96 4.47
CA GLU A 93 -6.23 12.88 4.62
C GLU A 93 -6.84 11.95 3.55
N GLU A 94 -6.44 12.11 2.30
CA GLU A 94 -6.88 11.27 1.19
C GLU A 94 -6.46 9.80 1.41
N TYR A 95 -5.23 9.57 1.86
CA TYR A 95 -4.73 8.23 2.18
C TYR A 95 -5.55 7.57 3.27
N LYS A 96 -5.85 8.28 4.36
CA LYS A 96 -6.70 7.79 5.45
C LYS A 96 -8.11 7.45 4.96
N SER A 97 -8.71 8.35 4.18
CA SER A 97 -10.09 8.17 3.68
C SER A 97 -10.24 6.95 2.76
N ARG A 98 -9.16 6.51 2.12
CA ARG A 98 -9.11 5.33 1.24
C ARG A 98 -8.51 4.10 1.90
N SER A 99 -8.17 4.17 3.18
CA SER A 99 -7.57 3.05 3.88
C SER A 99 -8.54 1.87 3.95
N LEU A 100 -8.06 0.68 3.59
CA LEU A 100 -8.83 -0.56 3.71
C LEU A 100 -8.85 -1.11 5.14
N VAL A 101 -7.94 -0.63 5.98
CA VAL A 101 -7.70 -1.20 7.32
C VAL A 101 -8.11 -0.26 8.45
N LEU A 102 -8.32 1.02 8.19
CA LEU A 102 -8.77 1.97 9.22
C LEU A 102 -10.16 1.59 9.71
N ASP A 103 -10.37 1.61 11.03
CA ASP A 103 -11.60 1.18 11.72
C ASP A 103 -11.95 -0.31 11.53
N GLU A 104 -10.98 -1.13 11.11
CA GLU A 104 -11.16 -2.56 10.93
C GLU A 104 -10.30 -3.37 11.91
N THR A 105 -10.74 -4.61 12.18
CA THR A 105 -9.94 -5.57 12.92
C THR A 105 -9.05 -6.35 11.97
N VAL A 106 -7.75 -6.31 12.21
CA VAL A 106 -6.73 -6.95 11.38
C VAL A 106 -5.93 -7.97 12.17
N THR A 107 -5.31 -8.89 11.47
CA THR A 107 -4.30 -9.77 12.06
C THR A 107 -2.91 -9.14 11.86
N VAL A 108 -2.28 -8.77 12.95
CA VAL A 108 -0.90 -8.29 12.96
C VAL A 108 0.02 -9.51 13.07
N ILE A 109 0.98 -9.62 12.15
CA ILE A 109 1.97 -10.69 12.11
C ILE A 109 3.34 -10.04 12.17
N ASP A 110 4.02 -10.14 13.31
CA ASP A 110 5.43 -9.80 13.45
C ASP A 110 6.30 -11.08 13.42
N SER A 111 7.60 -10.93 13.44
CA SER A 111 8.54 -12.06 13.31
C SER A 111 8.36 -13.15 14.39
N GLN A 112 7.69 -12.86 15.48
CA GLN A 112 7.58 -13.76 16.64
C GLN A 112 6.14 -14.04 17.08
N ASN A 113 5.18 -13.16 16.70
CA ASN A 113 3.82 -13.20 17.22
C ASN A 113 2.78 -12.92 16.13
N GLN A 114 1.60 -13.49 16.35
CA GLN A 114 0.40 -13.18 15.58
C GLN A 114 -0.72 -12.83 16.56
N PHE A 115 -1.35 -11.69 16.38
CA PHE A 115 -2.46 -11.27 17.23
C PHE A 115 -3.49 -10.44 16.46
N SER A 116 -4.73 -10.42 16.96
CA SER A 116 -5.81 -9.60 16.42
C SER A 116 -5.74 -8.21 17.04
N ALA A 117 -5.90 -7.17 16.22
CA ALA A 117 -5.87 -5.78 16.67
C ALA A 117 -6.84 -4.92 15.87
N PHE A 118 -7.44 -3.94 16.52
CA PHE A 118 -8.28 -2.94 15.88
C PHE A 118 -7.45 -1.73 15.45
N VAL A 119 -7.57 -1.31 14.19
CA VAL A 119 -6.82 -0.16 13.67
C VAL A 119 -7.55 1.13 14.00
N ARG A 120 -6.97 1.95 14.88
CA ARG A 120 -7.56 3.22 15.34
C ARG A 120 -7.19 4.40 14.49
N ASP A 121 -5.96 4.47 14.01
CA ASP A 121 -5.47 5.61 13.24
C ASP A 121 -4.27 5.23 12.37
N ILE A 122 -3.93 6.15 11.49
CA ILE A 122 -2.69 6.14 10.71
C ILE A 122 -1.95 7.43 11.04
N THR A 123 -0.72 7.34 11.54
CA THR A 123 0.08 8.51 11.88
C THR A 123 0.46 9.32 10.64
N LYS A 124 0.94 10.57 10.83
CA LYS A 124 1.48 11.39 9.73
C LYS A 124 2.66 10.73 8.99
N LYS A 125 3.32 9.75 9.61
CA LYS A 125 4.39 8.96 8.98
C LYS A 125 3.89 7.72 8.25
N GLY A 126 2.57 7.48 8.21
CA GLY A 126 1.97 6.30 7.58
C GLY A 126 1.99 5.04 8.45
N HIS A 127 2.35 5.13 9.73
CA HIS A 127 2.33 3.99 10.64
C HIS A 127 0.92 3.74 11.17
N LEU A 128 0.52 2.47 11.31
CA LEU A 128 -0.76 2.12 11.90
C LEU A 128 -0.72 2.26 13.42
N VAL A 129 -1.75 2.83 14.01
CA VAL A 129 -2.00 2.81 15.45
C VAL A 129 -3.06 1.76 15.70
N VAL A 130 -2.70 0.71 16.45
CA VAL A 130 -3.58 -0.42 16.72
C VAL A 130 -3.86 -0.58 18.19
N GLU A 131 -5.07 -1.04 18.53
CA GLU A 131 -5.49 -1.45 19.87
C GLU A 131 -5.72 -2.96 19.90
N PHE A 132 -5.23 -3.61 20.92
CA PHE A 132 -5.38 -5.05 21.15
C PHE A 132 -5.42 -5.39 22.65
N THR A 133 -5.95 -6.54 22.98
CA THR A 133 -5.98 -7.01 24.38
C THR A 133 -4.81 -7.94 24.62
N LYS A 134 -4.01 -7.62 25.65
CA LYS A 134 -2.95 -8.46 26.16
C LYS A 134 -3.11 -8.64 27.67
N ASP A 135 -3.08 -9.88 28.14
CA ASP A 135 -3.23 -10.25 29.55
C ASP A 135 -4.49 -9.60 30.22
N GLY A 136 -5.58 -9.44 29.46
CA GLY A 136 -6.82 -8.82 29.91
C GLY A 136 -6.80 -7.29 29.95
N GLN A 137 -5.73 -6.63 29.53
CA GLN A 137 -5.63 -5.19 29.44
C GLN A 137 -5.61 -4.71 28.00
N LEU A 138 -6.25 -3.56 27.75
CA LEU A 138 -6.22 -2.90 26.44
C LEU A 138 -4.88 -2.16 26.29
N GLU A 139 -4.13 -2.53 25.25
CA GLU A 139 -2.88 -1.89 24.88
C GLU A 139 -3.01 -1.20 23.53
N THR A 140 -2.25 -0.11 23.34
CA THR A 140 -2.11 0.59 22.06
C THR A 140 -0.67 0.50 21.59
N LYS A 141 -0.47 0.18 20.31
CA LYS A 141 0.86 0.05 19.70
C LYS A 141 0.90 0.75 18.33
N GLU A 142 1.98 1.45 18.04
CA GLU A 142 2.30 1.94 16.70
C GLU A 142 3.06 0.84 15.93
N ILE A 143 2.55 0.47 14.76
CA ILE A 143 3.10 -0.57 13.89
C ILE A 143 3.87 0.12 12.76
N LEU A 144 5.18 -0.08 12.72
CA LEU A 144 6.05 0.44 11.68
C LEU A 144 5.90 -0.37 10.38
N SER A 145 5.87 0.29 9.23
CA SER A 145 5.85 -0.39 7.94
C SER A 145 7.14 -1.20 7.75
N GLY A 146 7.01 -2.44 7.26
CA GLY A 146 8.13 -3.35 7.05
C GLY A 146 8.40 -4.32 8.19
N GLU A 147 7.84 -4.10 9.37
CA GLU A 147 7.98 -5.02 10.51
C GLU A 147 6.83 -6.03 10.61
N VAL A 148 5.73 -5.80 9.88
CA VAL A 148 4.48 -6.52 10.10
C VAL A 148 3.76 -6.82 8.78
N SER A 149 3.27 -8.05 8.64
CA SER A 149 2.29 -8.42 7.61
C SER A 149 0.87 -8.33 8.17
N LEU A 150 -0.01 -7.66 7.44
CA LEU A 150 -1.43 -7.53 7.80
C LEU A 150 -2.26 -8.51 6.96
N ARG A 151 -3.21 -9.18 7.62
CA ARG A 151 -4.28 -9.95 6.96
C ARG A 151 -5.61 -9.36 7.40
N ILE A 152 -6.47 -9.09 6.43
CA ILE A 152 -7.82 -8.55 6.59
C ILE A 152 -8.82 -9.69 6.39
#